data_2e75089913918f3daafcf46ca4f5ebaa
#
_entry.id   2e75089913918f3daafcf46ca4f5ebaa
#
_cell.length_a   1.000
_cell.length_b   1.000
_cell.length_c   1.000
_cell.angle_alpha   90.00
_cell.angle_beta   90.00
_cell.angle_gamma   90.00
#
_symmetry.space_group_name_H-M   'P 1'
#
loop_
_entity.id
_entity.type
_entity.pdbx_description
1 polymer ?
#
loop_
_entity_poly.entity_id
_entity_poly.type
_entity_poly.pdbx_seq_one_letter_code
_entity_poly.pdbx_strand_id
1 'polypeptide(L)'
;MRAVSNTDEQEGPIMTQPTTATTTIQAAARQLTSMRREQGVKKADRAYCAIPCAQWLDSLNEGRDQTSLETRQRLTAGMSISLAIRDALILSTVDAGCHFGAMLASAADGHAPSTARRMYRTLRTAFDDPLWAPDQRRVDTALDILDAMRRDLASEENEYAAQPLAVSAYLRWWTEKPGALEKAMRALAVQPDTTLAAIVLTALSHDIKPAYLANRNNQ
;
A
#
# COMPACT_ATOMS: atom_id res chain seq x y z
N MET A 1 -14.58 -16.68 -76.51
CA MET A 1 -15.49 -16.19 -75.45
C MET A 1 -15.22 -16.94 -74.18
N ARG A 2 -14.53 -16.35 -73.24
CA ARG A 2 -14.34 -16.90 -71.87
C ARG A 2 -14.73 -15.81 -70.88
N ALA A 3 -15.72 -16.10 -70.06
CA ALA A 3 -16.18 -15.25 -68.99
C ALA A 3 -15.14 -15.24 -67.87
N VAL A 4 -14.78 -14.05 -67.39
CA VAL A 4 -13.99 -13.84 -66.18
C VAL A 4 -14.96 -13.65 -65.04
N SER A 5 -14.94 -14.54 -64.05
CA SER A 5 -15.67 -14.40 -62.81
C SER A 5 -14.83 -13.56 -61.86
N ASN A 6 -15.35 -12.39 -61.47
CA ASN A 6 -14.86 -11.57 -60.40
C ASN A 6 -15.39 -12.16 -59.10
N THR A 7 -14.49 -12.60 -58.21
CA THR A 7 -14.80 -12.94 -56.82
C THR A 7 -14.53 -11.73 -55.97
N ASP A 8 -15.57 -11.02 -55.53
CA ASP A 8 -15.51 -10.00 -54.51
C ASP A 8 -15.28 -10.65 -53.16
N GLU A 9 -14.07 -10.56 -52.62
CA GLU A 9 -13.78 -10.87 -51.24
C GLU A 9 -14.20 -9.69 -50.38
N GLN A 10 -15.36 -9.84 -49.71
CA GLN A 10 -15.81 -8.93 -48.65
C GLN A 10 -14.94 -9.16 -47.40
N GLU A 11 -13.97 -8.29 -47.18
CA GLU A 11 -13.32 -8.16 -45.86
C GLU A 11 -14.33 -7.64 -44.83
N GLY A 12 -14.74 -8.51 -43.92
CA GLY A 12 -15.55 -8.14 -42.76
C GLY A 12 -14.78 -7.22 -41.82
N PRO A 13 -15.47 -6.34 -41.07
CA PRO A 13 -14.80 -5.43 -40.15
C PRO A 13 -14.08 -6.20 -39.04
N ILE A 14 -12.79 -6.01 -38.95
CA ILE A 14 -11.97 -6.49 -37.82
C ILE A 14 -12.48 -5.80 -36.57
N MET A 15 -13.22 -6.52 -35.74
CA MET A 15 -13.59 -6.09 -34.40
C MET A 15 -12.31 -5.99 -33.58
N THR A 16 -11.75 -4.80 -33.48
CA THR A 16 -10.69 -4.47 -32.55
C THR A 16 -11.28 -4.63 -31.13
N GLN A 17 -10.90 -5.70 -30.44
CA GLN A 17 -11.21 -5.85 -29.02
C GLN A 17 -10.61 -4.64 -28.26
N PRO A 18 -11.32 -4.06 -27.28
CA PRO A 18 -10.75 -3.00 -26.48
C PRO A 18 -9.53 -3.58 -25.74
N THR A 19 -8.35 -3.12 -26.12
CA THR A 19 -7.12 -3.36 -25.38
C THR A 19 -7.36 -2.83 -23.98
N THR A 20 -7.47 -3.69 -23.00
CA THR A 20 -7.50 -3.31 -21.58
C THR A 20 -6.20 -2.54 -21.34
N ALA A 21 -6.29 -1.22 -21.34
CA ALA A 21 -5.14 -0.36 -21.08
C ALA A 21 -4.58 -0.78 -19.71
N THR A 22 -3.39 -1.38 -19.70
CA THR A 22 -2.69 -1.75 -18.47
C THR A 22 -2.50 -0.46 -17.68
N THR A 23 -3.22 -0.31 -16.58
CA THR A 23 -3.07 0.84 -15.70
C THR A 23 -1.65 0.80 -15.14
N THR A 24 -0.86 1.84 -15.34
CA THR A 24 0.45 1.99 -14.71
C THR A 24 0.31 2.73 -13.39
N ILE A 25 1.31 2.63 -12.52
CA ILE A 25 1.32 3.37 -11.24
C ILE A 25 1.26 4.88 -11.51
N GLN A 26 1.96 5.34 -12.53
CA GLN A 26 1.92 6.74 -12.94
C GLN A 26 0.50 7.17 -13.41
N ALA A 27 -0.21 6.31 -14.13
CA ALA A 27 -1.61 6.59 -14.53
C ALA A 27 -2.53 6.65 -13.31
N ALA A 28 -2.37 5.73 -12.34
CA ALA A 28 -3.10 5.73 -11.09
C ALA A 28 -2.82 7.01 -10.25
N ALA A 29 -1.57 7.48 -10.24
CA ALA A 29 -1.19 8.73 -9.57
C ALA A 29 -1.85 9.95 -10.21
N ARG A 30 -1.84 10.03 -11.55
CA ARG A 30 -2.54 11.10 -12.29
C ARG A 30 -4.04 11.07 -12.03
N GLN A 31 -4.65 9.89 -11.99
CA GLN A 31 -6.07 9.72 -11.69
C GLN A 31 -6.42 10.30 -10.31
N LEU A 32 -5.68 9.91 -9.25
CA LEU A 32 -5.92 10.43 -7.91
C LEU A 32 -5.77 11.96 -7.86
N THR A 33 -4.74 12.49 -8.51
CA THR A 33 -4.49 13.94 -8.57
C THR A 33 -5.63 14.68 -9.25
N SER A 34 -6.16 14.16 -10.37
CA SER A 34 -7.34 14.75 -11.07
C SER A 34 -8.57 14.70 -10.18
N MET A 35 -8.89 13.55 -9.59
CA MET A 35 -10.02 13.40 -8.68
C MET A 35 -9.97 14.39 -7.50
N ARG A 36 -8.77 14.62 -6.93
CA ARG A 36 -8.58 15.58 -5.84
C ARG A 36 -8.87 17.02 -6.28
N ARG A 37 -8.48 17.41 -7.50
CA ARG A 37 -8.79 18.73 -8.06
C ARG A 37 -10.28 18.92 -8.31
N GLU A 38 -10.96 17.90 -8.78
CA GLU A 38 -12.38 17.96 -9.16
C GLU A 38 -13.33 17.86 -7.97
N GLN A 39 -13.00 17.03 -6.98
CA GLN A 39 -13.95 16.63 -5.92
C GLN A 39 -13.50 17.03 -4.51
N GLY A 40 -12.28 17.58 -4.37
CA GLY A 40 -11.61 17.79 -3.10
C GLY A 40 -10.99 16.52 -2.51
N VAL A 41 -9.96 16.69 -1.68
CA VAL A 41 -9.08 15.62 -1.19
C VAL A 41 -9.87 14.50 -0.52
N LYS A 42 -10.69 14.80 0.47
CA LYS A 42 -11.40 13.79 1.26
C LYS A 42 -12.33 12.91 0.42
N LYS A 43 -13.10 13.51 -0.50
CA LYS A 43 -14.05 12.77 -1.35
C LYS A 43 -13.29 11.92 -2.37
N ALA A 44 -12.26 12.49 -2.98
CA ALA A 44 -11.41 11.79 -3.95
C ALA A 44 -10.71 10.60 -3.31
N ASP A 45 -10.02 10.80 -2.18
CA ASP A 45 -9.29 9.73 -1.49
C ASP A 45 -10.22 8.61 -1.03
N ARG A 46 -11.42 8.97 -0.54
CA ARG A 46 -12.42 7.98 -0.15
C ARG A 46 -12.88 7.12 -1.33
N ALA A 47 -13.19 7.73 -2.47
CA ALA A 47 -13.61 7.01 -3.67
C ALA A 47 -12.46 6.19 -4.27
N TYR A 48 -11.26 6.76 -4.30
CA TYR A 48 -10.07 6.11 -4.83
C TYR A 48 -9.65 4.90 -4.00
N CYS A 49 -9.69 4.99 -2.67
CA CYS A 49 -9.22 3.95 -1.76
C CYS A 49 -10.26 2.87 -1.46
N ALA A 50 -11.54 3.03 -1.82
CA ALA A 50 -12.60 2.11 -1.38
C ALA A 50 -12.32 0.65 -1.75
N ILE A 51 -12.09 0.34 -3.03
CA ILE A 51 -11.78 -1.02 -3.48
C ILE A 51 -10.38 -1.46 -3.00
N PRO A 52 -9.31 -0.64 -3.15
CA PRO A 52 -7.99 -1.02 -2.65
C PRO A 52 -7.95 -1.35 -1.16
N CYS A 53 -8.60 -0.56 -0.31
CA CYS A 53 -8.66 -0.84 1.12
C CYS A 53 -9.45 -2.12 1.45
N ALA A 54 -10.53 -2.40 0.71
CA ALA A 54 -11.28 -3.64 0.90
C ALA A 54 -10.40 -4.86 0.58
N GLN A 55 -9.78 -4.91 -0.60
CA GLN A 55 -8.92 -6.03 -0.99
C GLN A 55 -7.69 -6.19 -0.09
N TRP A 56 -7.12 -5.09 0.39
CA TRP A 56 -6.05 -5.13 1.38
C TRP A 56 -6.51 -5.80 2.69
N LEU A 57 -7.63 -5.36 3.26
CA LEU A 57 -8.18 -5.94 4.50
C LEU A 57 -8.59 -7.39 4.34
N ASP A 58 -9.24 -7.74 3.22
CA ASP A 58 -9.61 -9.10 2.91
C ASP A 58 -8.38 -10.01 2.86
N SER A 59 -7.30 -9.55 2.19
CA SER A 59 -6.03 -10.26 2.15
C SER A 59 -5.45 -10.48 3.55
N LEU A 60 -5.43 -9.43 4.39
CA LEU A 60 -4.94 -9.52 5.76
C LEU A 60 -5.75 -10.48 6.61
N ASN A 61 -7.08 -10.46 6.49
CA ASN A 61 -7.98 -11.32 7.24
C ASN A 61 -7.88 -12.79 6.81
N GLU A 62 -7.72 -13.04 5.51
CA GLU A 62 -7.53 -14.38 4.94
C GLU A 62 -6.10 -14.90 5.14
N GLY A 63 -5.13 -14.02 5.43
CA GLY A 63 -3.72 -14.35 5.58
C GLY A 63 -3.06 -14.81 4.26
N ARG A 64 -3.50 -14.27 3.13
CA ARG A 64 -2.93 -14.49 1.79
C ARG A 64 -3.23 -13.29 0.89
N ASP A 65 -2.33 -12.97 -0.03
CA ASP A 65 -2.54 -11.90 -1.00
C ASP A 65 -3.70 -12.23 -1.96
N GLN A 66 -4.73 -11.39 -1.93
CA GLN A 66 -5.89 -11.40 -2.85
C GLN A 66 -5.99 -10.09 -3.63
N THR A 67 -4.97 -9.24 -3.54
CA THR A 67 -4.98 -7.95 -4.23
C THR A 67 -4.80 -8.12 -5.73
N SER A 68 -5.62 -7.42 -6.51
CA SER A 68 -5.42 -7.32 -7.96
C SER A 68 -4.19 -6.45 -8.26
N LEU A 69 -3.62 -6.60 -9.47
CA LEU A 69 -2.56 -5.72 -9.96
C LEU A 69 -2.99 -4.24 -9.89
N GLU A 70 -4.21 -3.92 -10.31
CA GLU A 70 -4.77 -2.57 -10.24
C GLU A 70 -4.79 -2.04 -8.80
N THR A 71 -5.21 -2.86 -7.84
CA THR A 71 -5.21 -2.50 -6.41
C THR A 71 -3.82 -2.17 -5.92
N ARG A 72 -2.81 -3.00 -6.23
CA ARG A 72 -1.43 -2.75 -5.82
C ARG A 72 -0.86 -1.48 -6.47
N GLN A 73 -1.14 -1.24 -7.74
CA GLN A 73 -0.75 -0.02 -8.43
C GLN A 73 -1.39 1.23 -7.81
N ARG A 74 -2.68 1.17 -7.50
CA ARG A 74 -3.41 2.28 -6.85
C ARG A 74 -2.91 2.54 -5.43
N LEU A 75 -2.64 1.51 -4.63
CA LEU A 75 -2.09 1.69 -3.28
C LEU A 75 -0.67 2.26 -3.34
N THR A 76 0.18 1.78 -4.25
CA THR A 76 1.54 2.29 -4.44
C THR A 76 1.53 3.78 -4.83
N ALA A 77 0.74 4.15 -5.84
CA ALA A 77 0.54 5.54 -6.24
C ALA A 77 -0.07 6.39 -5.11
N GLY A 78 -1.07 5.84 -4.42
CA GLY A 78 -1.75 6.51 -3.31
C GLY A 78 -0.81 6.86 -2.16
N MET A 79 0.06 5.93 -1.75
CA MET A 79 1.05 6.16 -0.69
C MET A 79 2.07 7.26 -1.05
N SER A 80 2.42 7.40 -2.31
CA SER A 80 3.35 8.45 -2.78
C SER A 80 2.71 9.84 -2.76
N ILE A 81 1.39 9.91 -2.91
CA ILE A 81 0.63 11.17 -2.93
C ILE A 81 0.11 11.54 -1.53
N SER A 82 -0.19 10.55 -0.68
CA SER A 82 -0.85 10.73 0.59
C SER A 82 -0.30 9.83 1.68
N LEU A 83 0.40 10.44 2.63
CA LEU A 83 0.88 9.71 3.82
C LEU A 83 -0.27 9.11 4.63
N ALA A 84 -1.48 9.70 4.59
CA ALA A 84 -2.66 9.14 5.26
C ALA A 84 -3.04 7.76 4.70
N ILE A 85 -2.87 7.54 3.38
CA ILE A 85 -3.09 6.22 2.76
C ILE A 85 -2.04 5.23 3.27
N ARG A 86 -0.76 5.61 3.29
CA ARG A 86 0.32 4.81 3.87
C ARG A 86 0.04 4.41 5.33
N ASP A 87 -0.32 5.41 6.13
CA ASP A 87 -0.56 5.21 7.56
C ASP A 87 -1.78 4.33 7.83
N ALA A 88 -2.80 4.39 6.95
CA ALA A 88 -3.96 3.49 7.02
C ALA A 88 -3.57 2.01 6.77
N LEU A 89 -2.62 1.74 5.86
CA LEU A 89 -2.09 0.38 5.64
C LEU A 89 -1.35 -0.13 6.88
N ILE A 90 -0.50 0.70 7.48
CA ILE A 90 0.22 0.35 8.71
C ILE A 90 -0.77 0.03 9.83
N LEU A 91 -1.70 0.96 10.10
CA LEU A 91 -2.69 0.79 11.17
C LEU A 91 -3.52 -0.46 11.02
N SER A 92 -4.02 -0.72 9.81
CA SER A 92 -4.83 -1.92 9.54
C SER A 92 -4.04 -3.22 9.63
N THR A 93 -2.71 -3.17 9.48
CA THR A 93 -1.83 -4.31 9.72
C THR A 93 -1.57 -4.53 11.20
N VAL A 94 -1.27 -3.45 11.93
CA VAL A 94 -0.97 -3.46 13.36
C VAL A 94 -2.20 -3.82 14.20
N ASP A 95 -3.37 -3.28 13.86
CA ASP A 95 -4.63 -3.49 14.56
C ASP A 95 -5.50 -4.55 13.83
N ALA A 96 -5.50 -5.78 14.34
CA ALA A 96 -6.33 -6.86 13.80
C ALA A 96 -7.84 -6.58 13.92
N GLY A 97 -8.25 -5.68 14.81
CA GLY A 97 -9.64 -5.21 14.94
C GLY A 97 -10.02 -4.09 13.95
N CYS A 98 -9.07 -3.64 13.12
CA CYS A 98 -9.35 -2.57 12.15
C CYS A 98 -10.37 -3.02 11.11
N HIS A 99 -11.54 -2.41 11.11
CA HIS A 99 -12.59 -2.66 10.12
C HIS A 99 -12.50 -1.68 8.94
N PHE A 100 -13.13 -2.04 7.82
CA PHE A 100 -13.10 -1.28 6.56
C PHE A 100 -13.41 0.23 6.72
N GLY A 101 -14.48 0.56 7.45
CA GLY A 101 -14.86 1.97 7.66
C GLY A 101 -13.79 2.77 8.41
N ALA A 102 -13.09 2.13 9.37
CA ALA A 102 -12.00 2.74 10.12
C ALA A 102 -10.75 2.96 9.25
N MET A 103 -10.38 1.95 8.45
CA MET A 103 -9.28 2.06 7.51
C MET A 103 -9.52 3.13 6.46
N LEU A 104 -10.71 3.11 5.83
CA LEU A 104 -11.07 4.08 4.79
C LEU A 104 -11.14 5.52 5.34
N ALA A 105 -11.60 5.72 6.58
CA ALA A 105 -11.56 7.01 7.24
C ALA A 105 -10.10 7.46 7.49
N SER A 106 -9.21 6.56 7.87
CA SER A 106 -7.79 6.87 8.05
C SER A 106 -7.12 7.30 6.75
N ALA A 107 -7.41 6.60 5.65
CA ALA A 107 -6.86 6.92 4.34
C ALA A 107 -7.39 8.24 3.76
N ALA A 108 -8.69 8.54 3.95
CA ALA A 108 -9.36 9.68 3.31
C ALA A 108 -9.45 10.94 4.18
N ASP A 109 -9.34 10.81 5.49
CA ASP A 109 -9.54 11.90 6.46
C ASP A 109 -8.62 11.74 7.68
N GLY A 110 -7.36 11.36 7.45
CA GLY A 110 -6.37 11.11 8.49
C GLY A 110 -6.12 12.30 9.42
N HIS A 111 -6.31 13.52 8.92
CA HIS A 111 -6.14 14.76 9.68
C HIS A 111 -7.36 15.15 10.53
N ALA A 112 -8.52 14.50 10.36
CA ALA A 112 -9.66 14.75 11.22
C ALA A 112 -9.31 14.44 12.68
N PRO A 113 -9.63 15.31 13.65
CA PRO A 113 -9.21 15.14 15.04
C PRO A 113 -9.60 13.80 15.66
N SER A 114 -10.75 13.25 15.30
CA SER A 114 -11.22 11.93 15.77
C SER A 114 -10.39 10.79 15.16
N THR A 115 -10.08 10.88 13.87
CA THR A 115 -9.25 9.89 13.15
C THR A 115 -7.82 9.93 13.69
N ALA A 116 -7.21 11.11 13.74
CA ALA A 116 -5.85 11.26 14.25
C ALA A 116 -5.69 10.74 15.70
N ARG A 117 -6.66 11.06 16.59
CA ARG A 117 -6.64 10.53 17.97
C ARG A 117 -6.77 9.02 18.04
N ARG A 118 -7.59 8.41 17.17
CA ARG A 118 -7.70 6.94 17.10
C ARG A 118 -6.38 6.35 16.64
N MET A 119 -5.82 6.84 15.54
CA MET A 119 -4.55 6.38 14.98
C MET A 119 -3.43 6.44 16.03
N TYR A 120 -3.27 7.60 16.66
CA TYR A 120 -2.27 7.79 17.72
C TYR A 120 -2.47 6.81 18.88
N ARG A 121 -3.70 6.63 19.35
CA ARG A 121 -4.00 5.71 20.45
C ARG A 121 -3.66 4.27 20.08
N THR A 122 -4.10 3.80 18.91
CA THR A 122 -3.82 2.44 18.42
C THR A 122 -2.32 2.18 18.33
N LEU A 123 -1.56 3.06 17.66
CA LEU A 123 -0.11 2.90 17.50
C LEU A 123 0.61 2.96 18.85
N ARG A 124 0.20 3.89 19.72
CA ARG A 124 0.78 4.01 21.05
C ARG A 124 0.53 2.77 21.88
N THR A 125 -0.70 2.26 21.94
CA THR A 125 -1.02 1.02 22.65
C THR A 125 -0.22 -0.15 22.10
N ALA A 126 -0.18 -0.32 20.77
CA ALA A 126 0.58 -1.39 20.12
C ALA A 126 2.09 -1.29 20.40
N PHE A 127 2.62 -0.10 20.69
CA PHE A 127 4.03 0.09 20.99
C PHE A 127 4.34 -0.06 22.49
N ASP A 128 3.52 0.52 23.37
CA ASP A 128 3.77 0.62 24.81
C ASP A 128 3.24 -0.58 25.60
N ASP A 129 2.27 -1.32 25.08
CA ASP A 129 1.66 -2.45 25.80
C ASP A 129 2.48 -3.74 25.60
N PRO A 130 3.10 -4.28 26.66
CA PRO A 130 3.89 -5.50 26.58
C PRO A 130 3.06 -6.77 26.25
N LEU A 131 1.74 -6.69 26.32
CA LEU A 131 0.83 -7.78 25.97
C LEU A 131 0.28 -7.68 24.54
N TRP A 132 0.55 -6.57 23.85
CA TRP A 132 0.12 -6.36 22.48
C TRP A 132 1.05 -7.08 21.50
N ALA A 133 0.84 -8.36 21.29
CA ALA A 133 1.57 -9.11 20.26
C ALA A 133 0.94 -8.91 18.88
N PRO A 134 1.75 -8.66 17.82
CA PRO A 134 1.23 -8.57 16.47
C PRO A 134 0.72 -9.92 15.98
N ASP A 135 -0.35 -9.93 15.19
CA ASP A 135 -0.74 -11.08 14.40
C ASP A 135 0.30 -11.30 13.28
N GLN A 136 1.15 -12.33 13.45
CA GLN A 136 2.25 -12.63 12.56
C GLN A 136 1.77 -12.96 11.14
N ARG A 137 0.67 -13.71 10.99
CA ARG A 137 0.11 -14.05 9.68
C ARG A 137 -0.35 -12.81 8.94
N ARG A 138 -0.98 -11.88 9.64
CA ARG A 138 -1.41 -10.59 9.11
C ARG A 138 -0.24 -9.74 8.63
N VAL A 139 0.82 -9.68 9.43
CA VAL A 139 2.06 -8.97 9.08
C VAL A 139 2.76 -9.60 7.88
N ASP A 140 2.87 -10.93 7.83
CA ASP A 140 3.49 -11.63 6.70
C ASP A 140 2.73 -11.37 5.41
N THR A 141 1.40 -11.43 5.43
CA THR A 141 0.56 -11.10 4.28
C THR A 141 0.77 -9.66 3.82
N ALA A 142 0.85 -8.68 4.74
CA ALA A 142 1.14 -7.31 4.38
C ALA A 142 2.52 -7.16 3.71
N LEU A 143 3.54 -7.85 4.22
CA LEU A 143 4.88 -7.85 3.65
C LEU A 143 4.91 -8.47 2.25
N ASP A 144 4.16 -9.56 2.02
CA ASP A 144 4.04 -10.20 0.71
C ASP A 144 3.41 -9.27 -0.33
N ILE A 145 2.34 -8.54 0.06
CA ILE A 145 1.69 -7.54 -0.81
C ILE A 145 2.65 -6.39 -1.11
N LEU A 146 3.37 -5.88 -0.11
CA LEU A 146 4.35 -4.80 -0.30
C LEU A 146 5.51 -5.22 -1.22
N ASP A 147 5.97 -6.47 -1.10
CA ASP A 147 6.97 -7.02 -2.02
C ASP A 147 6.40 -7.25 -3.43
N ALA A 148 5.11 -7.60 -3.56
CA ALA A 148 4.42 -7.66 -4.85
C ALA A 148 4.30 -6.27 -5.49
N MET A 149 3.88 -5.24 -4.73
CA MET A 149 3.86 -3.85 -5.21
C MET A 149 5.21 -3.43 -5.80
N ARG A 150 6.32 -3.81 -5.15
CA ARG A 150 7.66 -3.49 -5.64
C ARG A 150 8.01 -4.27 -6.91
N ARG A 151 7.59 -5.53 -7.04
CA ARG A 151 7.80 -6.34 -8.27
C ARG A 151 6.99 -5.82 -9.46
N ASP A 152 5.85 -5.20 -9.20
CA ASP A 152 4.97 -4.64 -10.22
C ASP A 152 5.48 -3.31 -10.82
N LEU A 153 6.55 -2.72 -10.23
CA LEU A 153 7.15 -1.47 -10.73
C LEU A 153 7.92 -1.71 -12.02
N ALA A 154 7.63 -0.92 -13.04
CA ALA A 154 8.50 -0.77 -14.20
C ALA A 154 9.78 0.00 -13.82
N SER A 155 10.84 -0.11 -14.64
CA SER A 155 12.12 0.54 -14.34
C SER A 155 12.01 2.06 -14.21
N GLU A 156 11.16 2.68 -15.02
CA GLU A 156 10.86 4.11 -15.02
C GLU A 156 9.97 4.56 -13.87
N GLU A 157 9.35 3.62 -13.14
CA GLU A 157 8.46 3.89 -12.01
C GLU A 157 9.16 3.68 -10.65
N ASN A 158 10.48 3.53 -10.63
CA ASN A 158 11.24 3.20 -9.42
C ASN A 158 11.07 4.23 -8.28
N GLU A 159 10.73 5.48 -8.59
CA GLU A 159 10.44 6.53 -7.61
C GLU A 159 9.27 6.16 -6.67
N TYR A 160 8.32 5.35 -7.15
CA TYR A 160 7.19 4.87 -6.35
C TYR A 160 7.56 3.76 -5.36
N ALA A 161 8.78 3.24 -5.41
CA ALA A 161 9.24 2.19 -4.49
C ALA A 161 9.45 2.70 -3.05
N ALA A 162 9.67 4.01 -2.85
CA ALA A 162 10.09 4.56 -1.56
C ALA A 162 9.10 4.24 -0.42
N GLN A 163 7.80 4.47 -0.63
CA GLN A 163 6.79 4.26 0.42
C GLN A 163 6.54 2.77 0.72
N PRO A 164 6.35 1.87 -0.26
CA PRO A 164 6.29 0.42 0.00
C PRO A 164 7.50 -0.12 0.76
N LEU A 165 8.72 0.33 0.41
CA LEU A 165 9.94 -0.04 1.12
C LEU A 165 9.94 0.47 2.56
N ALA A 166 9.52 1.71 2.79
CA ALA A 166 9.45 2.31 4.12
C ALA A 166 8.43 1.60 5.02
N VAL A 167 7.24 1.25 4.50
CA VAL A 167 6.23 0.46 5.23
C VAL A 167 6.76 -0.94 5.54
N SER A 168 7.41 -1.60 4.57
CA SER A 168 8.04 -2.91 4.78
C SER A 168 9.13 -2.83 5.86
N ALA A 169 9.96 -1.77 5.86
CA ALA A 169 10.96 -1.54 6.89
C ALA A 169 10.33 -1.39 8.27
N TYR A 170 9.26 -0.58 8.37
CA TYR A 170 8.54 -0.35 9.62
C TYR A 170 7.93 -1.63 10.19
N LEU A 171 7.21 -2.40 9.38
CA LEU A 171 6.60 -3.65 9.83
C LEU A 171 7.65 -4.69 10.26
N ARG A 172 8.77 -4.77 9.54
CA ARG A 172 9.89 -5.66 9.91
C ARG A 172 10.56 -5.23 11.21
N TRP A 173 10.82 -3.94 11.39
CA TRP A 173 11.34 -3.40 12.64
C TRP A 173 10.40 -3.67 13.80
N TRP A 174 9.12 -3.37 13.62
CA TRP A 174 8.09 -3.55 14.65
C TRP A 174 7.92 -5.02 15.07
N THR A 175 8.16 -5.97 14.18
CA THR A 175 8.03 -7.41 14.45
C THR A 175 9.37 -8.15 14.59
N GLU A 176 10.47 -7.43 14.65
CA GLU A 176 11.84 -7.98 14.73
C GLU A 176 12.18 -8.97 13.59
N LYS A 177 11.55 -8.80 12.43
CA LYS A 177 11.86 -9.57 11.23
C LYS A 177 13.12 -9.03 10.54
N PRO A 178 13.94 -9.91 9.92
CA PRO A 178 15.16 -9.48 9.25
C PRO A 178 14.89 -8.54 8.07
N GLY A 179 15.85 -7.67 7.75
CA GLY A 179 15.82 -6.79 6.59
C GLY A 179 15.21 -5.40 6.81
N ALA A 180 14.83 -5.03 8.04
CA ALA A 180 14.31 -3.69 8.34
C ALA A 180 15.31 -2.59 7.94
N LEU A 181 16.59 -2.73 8.32
CA LEU A 181 17.66 -1.79 7.97
C LEU A 181 17.82 -1.66 6.44
N GLU A 182 17.92 -2.79 5.74
CA GLU A 182 18.07 -2.81 4.28
C GLU A 182 16.92 -2.07 3.58
N LYS A 183 15.67 -2.39 3.96
CA LYS A 183 14.50 -1.77 3.35
C LYS A 183 14.43 -0.27 3.62
N ALA A 184 14.78 0.17 4.84
CA ALA A 184 14.83 1.59 5.19
C ALA A 184 15.90 2.35 4.39
N MET A 185 17.11 1.80 4.28
CA MET A 185 18.18 2.39 3.47
C MET A 185 17.80 2.48 1.98
N ARG A 186 17.17 1.45 1.44
CA ARG A 186 16.69 1.45 0.05
C ARG A 186 15.59 2.47 -0.18
N ALA A 187 14.66 2.64 0.77
CA ALA A 187 13.64 3.69 0.68
C ALA A 187 14.27 5.08 0.59
N LEU A 188 15.27 5.39 1.43
CA LEU A 188 15.99 6.66 1.41
C LEU A 188 16.88 6.84 0.17
N ALA A 189 17.41 5.76 -0.39
CA ALA A 189 18.15 5.82 -1.65
C ALA A 189 17.24 6.19 -2.84
N VAL A 190 15.97 5.77 -2.81
CA VAL A 190 14.97 6.16 -3.81
C VAL A 190 14.48 7.58 -3.56
N GLN A 191 14.13 7.91 -2.31
CA GLN A 191 13.59 9.21 -1.93
C GLN A 191 14.15 9.64 -0.56
N PRO A 192 15.14 10.55 -0.52
CA PRO A 192 15.87 10.91 0.71
C PRO A 192 15.03 11.51 1.83
N ASP A 193 13.90 12.10 1.53
CA ASP A 193 12.96 12.72 2.48
C ASP A 193 11.86 11.76 2.99
N THR A 194 12.02 10.44 2.79
CA THR A 194 11.08 9.42 3.28
C THR A 194 11.14 9.31 4.80
N THR A 195 10.32 10.11 5.49
CA THR A 195 10.33 10.26 6.96
C THR A 195 10.16 8.94 7.71
N LEU A 196 9.30 8.04 7.24
CA LEU A 196 9.09 6.74 7.90
C LEU A 196 10.36 5.89 7.90
N ALA A 197 11.12 5.88 6.79
CA ALA A 197 12.38 5.16 6.71
C ALA A 197 13.42 5.76 7.65
N ALA A 198 13.50 7.09 7.76
CA ALA A 198 14.38 7.78 8.70
C ALA A 198 14.03 7.44 10.16
N ILE A 199 12.73 7.38 10.52
CA ILE A 199 12.26 6.95 11.84
C ILE A 199 12.74 5.52 12.15
N VAL A 200 12.59 4.57 11.19
CA VAL A 200 13.04 3.19 11.39
C VAL A 200 14.56 3.12 11.62
N LEU A 201 15.36 3.86 10.83
CA LEU A 201 16.81 3.91 11.04
C LEU A 201 17.18 4.46 12.41
N THR A 202 16.51 5.53 12.84
CA THR A 202 16.72 6.11 14.18
C THR A 202 16.35 5.11 15.26
N ALA A 203 15.23 4.43 15.13
CA ALA A 203 14.79 3.41 16.09
C ALA A 203 15.81 2.25 16.20
N LEU A 204 16.30 1.76 15.04
CA LEU A 204 17.32 0.72 15.00
C LEU A 204 18.64 1.16 15.62
N SER A 205 19.09 2.39 15.34
CA SER A 205 20.37 2.92 15.88
C SER A 205 20.36 3.14 17.38
N HIS A 206 19.20 3.36 17.97
CA HIS A 206 19.00 3.54 19.42
C HIS A 206 18.43 2.31 20.13
N ASP A 207 18.36 1.17 19.46
CA ASP A 207 17.76 -0.08 19.97
C ASP A 207 16.34 0.11 20.55
N ILE A 208 15.56 1.05 19.95
CA ILE A 208 14.17 1.30 20.33
C ILE A 208 13.31 0.16 19.77
N LYS A 209 12.53 -0.49 20.65
CA LYS A 209 11.70 -1.65 20.31
C LYS A 209 10.32 -1.53 20.94
N PRO A 210 9.27 -2.11 20.32
CA PRO A 210 7.97 -2.27 20.95
C PRO A 210 8.05 -3.08 22.26
N ALA A 211 7.25 -2.70 23.26
CA ALA A 211 7.32 -3.27 24.61
C ALA A 211 7.07 -4.78 24.65
N TYR A 212 6.24 -5.34 23.74
CA TYR A 212 5.96 -6.77 23.71
C TYR A 212 7.20 -7.64 23.41
N LEU A 213 8.23 -7.08 22.71
CA LEU A 213 9.46 -7.81 22.41
C LEU A 213 10.31 -8.06 23.67
N ALA A 214 10.23 -7.17 24.66
CA ALA A 214 10.93 -7.36 25.94
C ALA A 214 10.42 -8.59 26.69
N ASN A 215 9.13 -8.90 26.60
CA ASN A 215 8.54 -10.06 27.26
C ASN A 215 8.86 -11.40 26.58
N ARG A 216 9.13 -11.42 25.27
CA ARG A 216 9.53 -12.64 24.55
C ARG A 216 10.88 -13.19 25.00
N ASN A 217 11.79 -12.32 25.43
CA ASN A 217 13.12 -12.71 25.86
C ASN A 217 13.18 -13.21 27.31
N ASN A 218 12.05 -13.11 28.06
CA ASN A 218 11.93 -13.51 29.44
C ASN A 218 11.08 -14.82 29.63
N GLN A 219 10.66 -15.46 28.55
CA GLN A 219 9.95 -16.76 28.53
C GLN A 219 10.83 -17.85 27.90
#